data_e18ee061350f8b43667dab7895df8be3
#
_entry.id   e18ee061350f8b43667dab7895df8be3
#
_cell.length_a   1.000
_cell.length_b   1.000
_cell.length_c   1.000
_cell.angle_alpha   90.00
_cell.angle_beta   90.00
_cell.angle_gamma   90.00
#
_symmetry.space_group_name_H-M   'P 1'
#
loop_
_entity.id
_entity.type
_entity.pdbx_description
1 polymer ?
#
loop_
_entity_poly.entity_id
_entity_poly.type
_entity_poly.pdbx_seq_one_letter_code
_entity_poly.pdbx_strand_id
1 'polypeptide(L)'
;DEISARAKLLPADWQARLPNNSTPYYSTIVFLVRKGNPKGIKDWSDLIKPGVEVITPNPKTSGGARWNYLAAYGWARRTLGSREAAEAYMTKLFAQVPVLDSGARGATTTFAQRGVGDVMLAWENEAMLTRNEFGAGKFDIIIPSISILAEPPVAIVDANVDRHRTRAVSEA
;
A
#
# COMPACT_ATOMS: atom_id res chain seq x y z
N ASP A 1 -5.45 12.29 -13.11
CA ASP A 1 -4.00 12.12 -12.96
C ASP A 1 -3.32 13.49 -13.07
N GLU A 2 -2.55 13.83 -12.06
CA GLU A 2 -1.91 15.15 -11.90
C GLU A 2 -0.88 15.44 -13.03
N ILE A 3 -0.18 14.41 -13.49
CA ILE A 3 0.84 14.56 -14.54
C ILE A 3 0.19 14.93 -15.88
N SER A 4 -0.92 14.28 -16.18
CA SER A 4 -1.69 14.59 -17.40
C SER A 4 -2.43 15.93 -17.29
N ALA A 5 -3.15 16.14 -16.18
CA ALA A 5 -4.01 17.30 -16.01
C ALA A 5 -3.24 18.62 -15.82
N ARG A 6 -2.17 18.62 -15.00
CA ARG A 6 -1.43 19.83 -14.65
C ARG A 6 -0.20 20.06 -15.51
N ALA A 7 0.60 19.00 -15.71
CA ALA A 7 1.87 19.13 -16.42
C ALA A 7 1.78 18.89 -17.92
N LYS A 8 0.66 18.30 -18.41
CA LYS A 8 0.46 17.92 -19.81
C LYS A 8 1.61 17.08 -20.41
N LEU A 9 2.26 16.29 -19.55
CA LEU A 9 3.41 15.47 -19.95
C LEU A 9 3.02 14.11 -20.51
N LEU A 10 1.77 13.70 -20.32
CA LEU A 10 1.20 12.48 -20.89
C LEU A 10 0.07 12.82 -21.84
N PRO A 11 -0.05 12.16 -22.98
CA PRO A 11 -1.20 12.32 -23.88
C PRO A 11 -2.49 11.80 -23.20
N ALA A 12 -3.65 12.21 -23.73
CA ALA A 12 -4.93 11.85 -23.13
C ALA A 12 -5.21 10.33 -23.16
N ASP A 13 -4.65 9.62 -24.12
CA ASP A 13 -4.80 8.19 -24.35
C ASP A 13 -3.68 7.32 -23.75
N TRP A 14 -2.85 7.87 -22.89
CA TRP A 14 -1.66 7.18 -22.37
C TRP A 14 -1.96 5.80 -21.77
N GLN A 15 -3.13 5.62 -21.14
CA GLN A 15 -3.52 4.32 -20.55
C GLN A 15 -3.78 3.24 -21.61
N ALA A 16 -4.19 3.63 -22.82
CA ALA A 16 -4.47 2.69 -23.91
C ALA A 16 -3.21 2.24 -24.67
N ARG A 17 -2.05 2.84 -24.38
CA ARG A 17 -0.78 2.54 -25.08
C ARG A 17 -0.18 1.18 -24.76
N LEU A 18 -0.45 0.64 -23.57
CA LEU A 18 0.04 -0.66 -23.12
C LEU A 18 -1.14 -1.57 -22.75
N PRO A 19 -0.95 -2.90 -22.77
CA PRO A 19 -1.99 -3.85 -22.38
C PRO A 19 -2.56 -3.58 -20.99
N ASN A 20 -3.79 -4.01 -20.76
CA ASN A 20 -4.49 -3.90 -19.48
C ASN A 20 -4.55 -2.47 -18.93
N ASN A 21 -4.83 -1.48 -19.79
CA ASN A 21 -4.81 -0.06 -19.43
C ASN A 21 -3.47 0.39 -18.82
N SER A 22 -2.37 -0.09 -19.38
CA SER A 22 -1.02 0.18 -18.90
C SER A 22 -0.74 -0.31 -17.47
N THR A 23 -1.44 -1.36 -17.03
CA THR A 23 -1.27 -1.98 -15.71
C THR A 23 -0.52 -3.30 -15.84
N PRO A 24 0.78 -3.35 -15.50
CA PRO A 24 1.62 -4.54 -15.65
C PRO A 24 1.30 -5.65 -14.65
N TYR A 25 0.73 -5.32 -13.48
CA TYR A 25 0.31 -6.28 -12.47
C TYR A 25 -0.78 -5.70 -11.57
N TYR A 26 -1.42 -6.60 -10.83
CA TYR A 26 -2.42 -6.28 -9.81
C TYR A 26 -1.86 -6.61 -8.43
N SER A 27 -2.30 -5.88 -7.43
CA SER A 27 -2.00 -6.17 -6.02
C SER A 27 -3.20 -5.80 -5.15
N THR A 28 -3.13 -6.18 -3.88
CA THR A 28 -4.13 -5.84 -2.87
C THR A 28 -3.44 -5.51 -1.55
N ILE A 29 -4.18 -4.96 -0.59
CA ILE A 29 -3.63 -4.70 0.75
C ILE A 29 -3.85 -5.93 1.62
N VAL A 30 -2.78 -6.37 2.24
CA VAL A 30 -2.73 -7.48 3.20
C VAL A 30 -2.06 -7.05 4.50
N PHE A 31 -2.15 -7.88 5.52
CA PHE A 31 -1.46 -7.68 6.79
C PHE A 31 -0.27 -8.63 6.89
N LEU A 32 0.92 -8.08 7.04
CA LEU A 32 2.11 -8.85 7.40
C LEU A 32 2.23 -8.83 8.93
N VAL A 33 2.16 -10.00 9.56
CA VAL A 33 2.23 -10.15 11.01
C VAL A 33 3.45 -10.96 11.43
N ARG A 34 3.82 -10.88 12.69
CA ARG A 34 4.87 -11.74 13.26
C ARG A 34 4.49 -13.22 13.15
N LYS A 35 5.47 -14.09 13.03
CA LYS A 35 5.25 -15.54 12.92
C LYS A 35 4.35 -16.07 14.05
N GLY A 36 3.36 -16.87 13.68
CA GLY A 36 2.37 -17.40 14.60
C GLY A 36 1.29 -16.41 15.02
N ASN A 37 1.31 -15.18 14.47
CA ASN A 37 0.30 -14.16 14.73
C ASN A 37 -0.03 -13.96 16.23
N PRO A 38 0.93 -13.56 17.08
CA PRO A 38 0.75 -13.56 18.54
C PRO A 38 -0.38 -12.66 19.03
N LYS A 39 -0.77 -11.65 18.25
CA LYS A 39 -1.89 -10.74 18.55
C LYS A 39 -3.25 -11.24 18.03
N GLY A 40 -3.28 -12.37 17.32
CA GLY A 40 -4.50 -12.95 16.79
C GLY A 40 -5.23 -12.06 15.79
N ILE A 41 -4.48 -11.30 14.98
CA ILE A 41 -5.00 -10.36 13.98
C ILE A 41 -5.58 -11.14 12.82
N LYS A 42 -6.87 -10.93 12.52
CA LYS A 42 -7.59 -11.59 11.44
C LYS A 42 -8.20 -10.62 10.45
N ASP A 43 -8.60 -9.44 10.93
CA ASP A 43 -9.29 -8.45 10.11
C ASP A 43 -9.02 -7.02 10.62
N TRP A 44 -9.51 -6.04 9.89
CA TRP A 44 -9.37 -4.60 10.16
C TRP A 44 -9.82 -4.20 11.57
N SER A 45 -10.89 -4.82 12.10
CA SER A 45 -11.35 -4.57 13.47
C SER A 45 -10.31 -4.86 14.55
N ASP A 46 -9.39 -5.79 14.27
CA ASP A 46 -8.37 -6.18 15.22
C ASP A 46 -7.25 -5.15 15.35
N LEU A 47 -7.08 -4.31 14.31
CA LEU A 47 -6.02 -3.30 14.26
C LEU A 47 -6.22 -2.14 15.24
N ILE A 48 -7.44 -1.97 15.76
CA ILE A 48 -7.76 -0.93 16.76
C ILE A 48 -7.89 -1.47 18.18
N LYS A 49 -7.53 -2.74 18.40
CA LYS A 49 -7.53 -3.34 19.74
C LYS A 49 -6.40 -2.73 20.60
N PRO A 50 -6.64 -2.55 21.90
CA PRO A 50 -5.59 -2.07 22.80
C PRO A 50 -4.33 -2.93 22.74
N GLY A 51 -3.18 -2.28 22.65
CA GLY A 51 -1.87 -2.94 22.64
C GLY A 51 -1.49 -3.60 21.30
N VAL A 52 -2.20 -3.30 20.21
CA VAL A 52 -1.79 -3.62 18.84
C VAL A 52 -1.06 -2.41 18.25
N GLU A 53 0.16 -2.61 17.78
CA GLU A 53 0.93 -1.59 17.08
C GLU A 53 0.90 -1.85 15.57
N VAL A 54 0.45 -0.85 14.81
CA VAL A 54 0.30 -0.91 13.35
C VAL A 54 1.42 -0.14 12.66
N ILE A 55 2.09 -0.75 11.71
CA ILE A 55 3.06 -0.09 10.85
C ILE A 55 2.43 0.17 9.48
N THR A 56 2.46 1.40 9.07
CA THR A 56 2.09 1.85 7.72
C THR A 56 2.88 3.09 7.37
N PRO A 57 3.29 3.28 6.10
CA PRO A 57 3.92 4.54 5.72
C PRO A 57 2.93 5.70 5.76
N ASN A 58 3.45 6.91 5.73
CA ASN A 58 2.65 8.12 5.78
C ASN A 58 1.88 8.33 4.45
N PRO A 59 0.54 8.38 4.45
CA PRO A 59 -0.24 8.57 3.23
C PRO A 59 -0.06 9.94 2.56
N LYS A 60 0.54 10.92 3.25
CA LYS A 60 0.86 12.22 2.66
C LYS A 60 2.10 12.15 1.76
N THR A 61 3.02 11.24 2.01
CA THR A 61 4.31 11.14 1.30
C THR A 61 4.45 9.86 0.47
N SER A 62 3.68 8.82 0.76
CA SER A 62 3.73 7.51 0.10
C SER A 62 2.47 7.24 -0.70
N GLY A 63 2.64 6.98 -2.01
CA GLY A 63 1.54 6.50 -2.86
C GLY A 63 0.97 5.17 -2.38
N GLY A 64 1.82 4.21 -2.00
CA GLY A 64 1.39 2.92 -1.45
C GLY A 64 0.56 3.05 -0.17
N ALA A 65 0.92 3.97 0.72
CA ALA A 65 0.17 4.21 1.95
C ALA A 65 -1.22 4.81 1.71
N ARG A 66 -1.44 5.50 0.60
CA ARG A 66 -2.78 5.96 0.22
C ARG A 66 -3.72 4.80 -0.04
N TRP A 67 -3.22 3.71 -0.63
CA TRP A 67 -3.99 2.49 -0.83
C TRP A 67 -4.26 1.77 0.49
N ASN A 68 -3.30 1.74 1.43
CA ASN A 68 -3.53 1.22 2.78
C ASN A 68 -4.66 2.00 3.48
N TYR A 69 -4.61 3.34 3.40
CA TYR A 69 -5.64 4.21 3.94
C TYR A 69 -7.02 3.95 3.31
N LEU A 70 -7.07 3.88 1.97
CA LEU A 70 -8.32 3.67 1.23
C LEU A 70 -8.92 2.29 1.50
N ALA A 71 -8.09 1.24 1.65
CA ALA A 71 -8.56 -0.10 2.01
C ALA A 71 -9.19 -0.12 3.40
N ALA A 72 -8.50 0.47 4.39
CA ALA A 72 -9.00 0.59 5.77
C ALA A 72 -10.30 1.40 5.84
N TYR A 73 -10.32 2.55 5.18
CA TYR A 73 -11.50 3.41 5.13
C TYR A 73 -12.68 2.74 4.40
N GLY A 74 -12.41 2.07 3.27
CA GLY A 74 -13.41 1.34 2.50
C GLY A 74 -14.06 0.21 3.30
N TRP A 75 -13.25 -0.58 4.01
CA TRP A 75 -13.77 -1.58 4.94
C TRP A 75 -14.65 -0.93 6.03
N ALA A 76 -14.14 0.13 6.67
CA ALA A 76 -14.88 0.80 7.74
C ALA A 76 -16.20 1.39 7.24
N ARG A 77 -16.22 2.04 6.06
CA ARG A 77 -17.45 2.56 5.44
C ARG A 77 -18.48 1.47 5.18
N ARG A 78 -18.02 0.33 4.66
CA ARG A 78 -18.90 -0.78 4.32
C ARG A 78 -19.42 -1.52 5.55
N THR A 79 -18.56 -1.72 6.56
CA THR A 79 -18.87 -2.52 7.74
C THR A 79 -19.59 -1.72 8.83
N LEU A 80 -19.21 -0.46 9.04
CA LEU A 80 -19.73 0.39 10.12
C LEU A 80 -20.90 1.27 9.68
N GLY A 81 -21.19 1.35 8.38
CA GLY A 81 -22.41 1.91 7.80
C GLY A 81 -22.41 3.44 7.64
N SER A 82 -21.64 4.22 8.39
CA SER A 82 -21.62 5.67 8.27
C SER A 82 -20.23 6.26 8.00
N ARG A 83 -20.20 7.49 7.52
CA ARG A 83 -18.96 8.24 7.30
C ARG A 83 -18.29 8.56 8.63
N GLU A 84 -19.05 9.00 9.58
CA GLU A 84 -18.59 9.40 10.92
C GLU A 84 -17.96 8.22 11.66
N ALA A 85 -18.59 7.03 11.56
CA ALA A 85 -18.04 5.79 12.13
C ALA A 85 -16.73 5.37 11.45
N ALA A 86 -16.62 5.53 10.13
CA ALA A 86 -15.40 5.24 9.41
C ALA A 86 -14.27 6.23 9.77
N GLU A 87 -14.56 7.52 9.88
CA GLU A 87 -13.58 8.52 10.31
C GLU A 87 -13.11 8.29 11.75
N ALA A 88 -14.03 7.91 12.64
CA ALA A 88 -13.68 7.52 14.01
C ALA A 88 -12.82 6.26 14.07
N TYR A 89 -13.09 5.26 13.21
CA TYR A 89 -12.24 4.09 13.06
C TYR A 89 -10.84 4.47 12.58
N MET A 90 -10.72 5.31 11.54
CA MET A 90 -9.42 5.76 11.03
C MET A 90 -8.62 6.52 12.09
N THR A 91 -9.27 7.34 12.90
CA THR A 91 -8.63 8.04 14.03
C THR A 91 -8.03 7.02 15.02
N LYS A 92 -8.80 5.99 15.39
CA LYS A 92 -8.32 4.92 16.27
C LYS A 92 -7.18 4.12 15.63
N LEU A 93 -7.28 3.78 14.34
CA LEU A 93 -6.25 3.06 13.62
C LEU A 93 -4.91 3.83 13.61
N PHE A 94 -4.95 5.12 13.29
CA PHE A 94 -3.74 5.94 13.26
C PHE A 94 -3.17 6.24 14.66
N ALA A 95 -3.99 6.18 15.71
CA ALA A 95 -3.51 6.23 17.09
C ALA A 95 -2.68 5.00 17.48
N GLN A 96 -2.82 3.87 16.77
CA GLN A 96 -2.01 2.66 16.96
C GLN A 96 -0.73 2.64 16.11
N VAL A 97 -0.45 3.71 15.37
CA VAL A 97 0.73 3.79 14.49
C VAL A 97 1.86 4.54 15.21
N PRO A 98 2.87 3.83 15.75
CA PRO A 98 3.94 4.47 16.52
C PRO A 98 4.94 5.23 15.63
N VAL A 99 5.08 4.83 14.36
CA VAL A 99 6.01 5.42 13.39
C VAL A 99 5.35 5.57 12.04
N LEU A 100 5.42 6.77 11.47
CA LEU A 100 4.98 7.08 10.11
C LEU A 100 6.19 7.30 9.20
N ASP A 101 6.71 6.22 8.63
CA ASP A 101 7.81 6.29 7.66
C ASP A 101 7.38 7.01 6.38
N SER A 102 8.32 7.66 5.69
CA SER A 102 8.04 8.43 4.49
C SER A 102 7.61 7.59 3.28
N GLY A 103 7.92 6.29 3.28
CA GLY A 103 7.62 5.36 2.18
C GLY A 103 7.60 3.90 2.59
N ALA A 104 7.17 3.02 1.69
CA ALA A 104 7.00 1.60 1.95
C ALA A 104 8.29 0.91 2.41
N ARG A 105 9.43 1.24 1.79
CA ARG A 105 10.74 0.67 2.16
C ARG A 105 11.12 1.02 3.61
N GLY A 106 10.88 2.25 4.05
CA GLY A 106 11.06 2.68 5.43
C GLY A 106 10.19 1.86 6.41
N ALA A 107 8.91 1.72 6.10
CA ALA A 107 7.99 0.92 6.91
C ALA A 107 8.42 -0.56 6.99
N THR A 108 8.88 -1.15 5.88
CA THR A 108 9.45 -2.50 5.88
C THR A 108 10.68 -2.60 6.78
N THR A 109 11.59 -1.63 6.72
CA THR A 109 12.78 -1.58 7.60
C THR A 109 12.37 -1.48 9.07
N THR A 110 11.43 -0.59 9.39
CA THR A 110 10.91 -0.41 10.75
C THR A 110 10.28 -1.70 11.28
N PHE A 111 9.44 -2.35 10.48
CA PHE A 111 8.80 -3.59 10.86
C PHE A 111 9.78 -4.77 10.87
N ALA A 112 10.39 -5.10 9.73
CA ALA A 112 11.12 -6.36 9.56
C ALA A 112 12.52 -6.37 10.19
N GLN A 113 13.25 -5.25 10.14
CA GLN A 113 14.62 -5.17 10.67
C GLN A 113 14.67 -4.67 12.11
N ARG A 114 13.94 -3.57 12.41
CA ARG A 114 13.96 -2.97 13.75
C ARG A 114 13.03 -3.65 14.74
N GLY A 115 12.14 -4.53 14.27
CA GLY A 115 11.23 -5.29 15.14
C GLY A 115 10.10 -4.48 15.75
N VAL A 116 9.81 -3.27 15.23
CA VAL A 116 8.74 -2.41 15.73
C VAL A 116 7.39 -2.81 15.13
N GLY A 117 6.35 -2.80 15.94
CA GLY A 117 4.97 -3.09 15.55
C GLY A 117 4.62 -4.58 15.50
N ASP A 118 3.35 -4.86 15.59
CA ASP A 118 2.75 -6.21 15.56
C ASP A 118 2.29 -6.61 14.17
N VAL A 119 1.82 -5.62 13.39
CA VAL A 119 1.28 -5.78 12.04
C VAL A 119 1.73 -4.65 11.13
N MET A 120 2.10 -4.99 9.91
CA MET A 120 2.37 -4.02 8.85
C MET A 120 1.31 -4.12 7.75
N LEU A 121 0.69 -2.99 7.41
CA LEU A 121 -0.15 -2.86 6.23
C LEU A 121 0.73 -2.77 5.00
N ALA A 122 0.62 -3.71 4.09
CA ALA A 122 1.46 -3.79 2.91
C ALA A 122 0.65 -4.20 1.67
N TRP A 123 1.16 -3.87 0.52
CA TRP A 123 0.75 -4.52 -0.71
C TRP A 123 1.17 -5.99 -0.69
N GLU A 124 0.35 -6.87 -1.25
CA GLU A 124 0.59 -8.31 -1.21
C GLU A 124 1.96 -8.70 -1.80
N ASN A 125 2.32 -8.14 -2.95
CA ASN A 125 3.62 -8.37 -3.56
C ASN A 125 4.79 -7.91 -2.66
N GLU A 126 4.65 -6.78 -1.96
CA GLU A 126 5.65 -6.30 -1.01
C GLU A 126 5.72 -7.18 0.26
N ALA A 127 4.59 -7.69 0.72
CA ALA A 127 4.55 -8.64 1.85
C ALA A 127 5.25 -9.96 1.49
N MET A 128 5.03 -10.47 0.29
CA MET A 128 5.71 -11.67 -0.23
C MET A 128 7.22 -11.42 -0.37
N LEU A 129 7.61 -10.28 -0.93
CA LEU A 129 9.02 -9.89 -1.05
C LEU A 129 9.69 -9.79 0.32
N THR A 130 9.03 -9.16 1.28
CA THR A 130 9.54 -9.03 2.66
C THR A 130 9.76 -10.41 3.31
N ARG A 131 8.82 -11.34 3.14
CA ARG A 131 8.98 -12.71 3.64
C ARG A 131 10.18 -13.42 3.00
N ASN A 132 10.39 -13.23 1.71
CA ASN A 132 11.51 -13.87 0.99
C ASN A 132 12.85 -13.24 1.42
N GLU A 133 12.91 -11.93 1.55
CA GLU A 133 14.14 -11.19 1.89
C GLU A 133 14.56 -11.43 3.35
N PHE A 134 13.61 -11.39 4.29
CA PHE A 134 13.91 -11.46 5.72
C PHE A 134 13.71 -12.86 6.34
N GLY A 135 13.21 -13.81 5.57
CA GLY A 135 12.99 -15.20 5.94
C GLY A 135 11.52 -15.58 6.08
N ALA A 136 11.12 -16.60 5.33
CA ALA A 136 9.74 -17.09 5.27
C ALA A 136 9.19 -17.56 6.64
N GLY A 137 10.08 -17.93 7.57
CA GLY A 137 9.71 -18.34 8.92
C GLY A 137 9.47 -17.21 9.91
N LYS A 138 9.67 -15.94 9.55
CA LYS A 138 9.55 -14.81 10.49
C LYS A 138 8.20 -14.11 10.48
N PHE A 139 7.44 -14.25 9.40
CA PHE A 139 6.20 -13.54 9.19
C PHE A 139 5.11 -14.43 8.59
N ASP A 140 3.87 -14.12 8.93
CA ASP A 140 2.69 -14.67 8.29
C ASP A 140 1.93 -13.55 7.56
N ILE A 141 1.25 -13.90 6.46
CA ILE A 141 0.41 -12.97 5.71
C ILE A 141 -1.04 -13.30 6.04
N ILE A 142 -1.78 -12.30 6.46
CA ILE A 142 -3.22 -12.38 6.74
C ILE A 142 -3.96 -11.59 5.67
N ILE A 143 -4.93 -12.22 5.05
CA ILE A 143 -5.80 -11.60 4.04
C ILE A 143 -7.05 -11.10 4.78
N PRO A 144 -7.31 -9.78 4.80
CA PRO A 144 -8.50 -9.24 5.45
C PRO A 144 -9.78 -9.58 4.67
N SER A 145 -10.93 -9.48 5.34
CA SER A 145 -12.25 -9.78 4.76
C SER A 145 -12.60 -8.91 3.54
N ILE A 146 -12.13 -7.69 3.52
CA ILE A 146 -12.27 -6.73 2.42
C ILE A 146 -10.94 -6.05 2.21
N SER A 147 -10.53 -5.89 0.96
CA SER A 147 -9.37 -5.11 0.58
C SER A 147 -9.70 -4.26 -0.66
N ILE A 148 -8.70 -3.65 -1.26
CA ILE A 148 -8.82 -2.82 -2.45
C ILE A 148 -7.94 -3.38 -3.55
N LEU A 149 -8.46 -3.41 -4.78
CA LEU A 149 -7.66 -3.73 -5.95
C LEU A 149 -6.74 -2.55 -6.27
N ALA A 150 -5.44 -2.80 -6.28
CA ALA A 150 -4.43 -1.85 -6.69
C ALA A 150 -3.94 -2.20 -8.09
N GLU A 151 -4.06 -1.24 -9.00
CA GLU A 151 -3.69 -1.33 -10.41
C GLU A 151 -2.64 -0.24 -10.71
N PRO A 152 -1.36 -0.46 -10.35
CA PRO A 152 -0.32 0.55 -10.58
C PRO A 152 -0.01 0.68 -12.07
N PRO A 153 -0.29 1.84 -12.69
CA PRO A 153 -0.04 2.03 -14.10
C PRO A 153 1.42 2.37 -14.38
N VAL A 154 1.89 1.99 -15.57
CA VAL A 154 3.16 2.40 -16.16
C VAL A 154 2.90 3.29 -17.36
N ALA A 155 3.63 4.37 -17.50
CA ALA A 155 3.53 5.27 -18.63
C ALA A 155 4.88 5.80 -19.06
N ILE A 156 5.08 5.91 -20.36
CA ILE A 156 6.22 6.63 -20.94
C ILE A 156 5.90 8.11 -20.94
N VAL A 157 6.77 8.90 -20.30
CA VAL A 157 6.68 10.37 -20.32
C VAL A 157 7.41 10.87 -21.54
N ASP A 158 6.71 11.04 -22.66
CA ASP A 158 7.27 11.32 -23.98
C ASP A 158 8.28 12.46 -23.97
N ALA A 159 7.93 13.59 -23.39
CA ALA A 159 8.82 14.75 -23.33
C ALA A 159 10.16 14.46 -22.62
N ASN A 160 10.17 13.55 -21.66
CA ASN A 160 11.38 13.17 -20.92
C ASN A 160 12.25 12.20 -21.72
N VAL A 161 11.64 11.15 -22.27
CA VAL A 161 12.40 10.13 -23.03
C VAL A 161 13.00 10.73 -24.31
N ASP A 162 12.31 11.68 -24.97
CA ASP A 162 12.81 12.36 -26.15
C ASP A 162 13.97 13.32 -25.79
N ARG A 163 13.80 14.10 -24.71
CA ARG A 163 14.87 14.98 -24.22
C ARG A 163 16.13 14.21 -23.84
N HIS A 164 15.97 13.05 -23.22
CA HIS A 164 17.10 12.21 -22.79
C HIS A 164 17.55 11.21 -23.85
N ARG A 165 16.88 11.12 -25.00
CA ARG A 165 17.14 10.17 -26.10
C ARG A 165 17.12 8.71 -25.63
N THR A 166 16.18 8.37 -24.73
CA THR A 166 16.06 7.03 -24.14
C THR A 166 14.86 6.26 -24.66
N ARG A 167 14.20 6.72 -25.74
CA ARG A 167 12.96 6.12 -26.22
C ARG A 167 13.08 4.63 -26.51
N ALA A 168 14.09 4.21 -27.26
CA ALA A 168 14.29 2.80 -27.60
C ALA A 168 14.43 1.88 -26.36
N VAL A 169 15.10 2.35 -25.33
CA VAL A 169 15.24 1.59 -24.06
C VAL A 169 13.97 1.64 -23.22
N SER A 170 13.20 2.73 -23.34
CA SER A 170 11.95 2.90 -22.57
C SER A 170 10.76 2.13 -23.18
N GLU A 171 10.83 1.77 -24.45
CA GLU A 171 9.83 0.98 -25.17
C GLU A 171 10.15 -0.51 -25.22
N ALA A 172 11.36 -0.92 -24.87
CA ALA A 172 11.81 -2.32 -24.81
C ALA A 172 11.37 -3.00 -23.50
#